data_5a08f1ebbaae043aca74583d229a81ce
#
_entry.id   5a08f1ebbaae043aca74583d229a81ce
#
_cell.length_a   1.000
_cell.length_b   1.000
_cell.length_c   1.000
_cell.angle_alpha   90.00
_cell.angle_beta   90.00
_cell.angle_gamma   90.00
#
_symmetry.space_group_name_H-M   'P 1'
#
loop_
_entity.id
_entity.type
_entity.pdbx_description
1 polymer ?
#
loop_
_entity_poly.entity_id
_entity_poly.type
_entity_poly.pdbx_seq_one_letter_code
_entity_poly.pdbx_strand_id
1 'polypeptide(L)'
;MDASAALASKRRAHAGRVLLRYFANLRTAQHVLWCYLIWYLFVLARYFDANPTLWLSSLGISAIVGTALYLSTARAGHTRVRLERWQIARLYVMPLCVSSFAALIKGRGFILVFHPSLRDNILAASACALFVVGTATLRRLNVGD
;
A
#
# COMPACT_ATOMS: atom_id res chain seq x y z
N MET A 1 17.04 34.23 -12.55
CA MET A 1 17.24 32.96 -11.77
C MET A 1 15.91 32.38 -11.24
N ASP A 2 14.74 32.88 -11.64
CA ASP A 2 13.47 32.58 -10.98
C ASP A 2 12.46 31.75 -11.78
N ALA A 3 12.67 31.57 -13.10
CA ALA A 3 11.73 30.79 -13.93
C ALA A 3 11.73 29.28 -13.61
N SER A 4 12.87 28.71 -13.25
CA SER A 4 13.01 27.30 -12.88
C SER A 4 12.34 26.99 -11.53
N ALA A 5 12.44 27.89 -10.56
CA ALA A 5 11.80 27.79 -9.26
C ALA A 5 10.27 27.91 -9.38
N ALA A 6 9.78 28.81 -10.20
CA ALA A 6 8.36 28.99 -10.49
C ALA A 6 7.75 27.75 -11.20
N LEU A 7 8.48 27.15 -12.15
CA LEU A 7 8.06 25.91 -12.82
C LEU A 7 8.05 24.72 -11.86
N ALA A 8 9.03 24.61 -10.97
CA ALA A 8 9.08 23.56 -9.95
C ALA A 8 7.94 23.70 -8.94
N SER A 9 7.63 24.92 -8.50
CA SER A 9 6.49 25.21 -7.63
C SER A 9 5.15 24.85 -8.29
N LYS A 10 4.97 25.23 -9.55
CA LYS A 10 3.74 24.93 -10.32
C LYS A 10 3.55 23.43 -10.56
N ARG A 11 4.65 22.70 -10.80
CA ARG A 11 4.63 21.21 -10.91
C ARG A 11 4.27 20.55 -9.58
N ARG A 12 4.80 21.02 -8.46
CA ARG A 12 4.48 20.49 -7.12
C ARG A 12 3.00 20.75 -6.76
N ALA A 13 2.48 21.95 -7.06
CA ALA A 13 1.09 22.28 -6.85
C ALA A 13 0.13 21.47 -7.74
N HIS A 14 0.54 21.15 -8.96
CA HIS A 14 -0.24 20.28 -9.85
C HIS A 14 -0.24 18.82 -9.36
N ALA A 15 0.92 18.29 -9.00
CA ALA A 15 1.03 16.93 -8.44
C ALA A 15 0.23 16.79 -7.14
N GLY A 16 0.27 17.79 -6.26
CA GLY A 16 -0.53 17.82 -5.03
C GLY A 16 -2.04 17.76 -5.30
N ARG A 17 -2.53 18.54 -6.26
CA ARG A 17 -3.96 18.51 -6.66
C ARG A 17 -4.39 17.17 -7.26
N VAL A 18 -3.55 16.53 -8.06
CA VAL A 18 -3.82 15.21 -8.62
C VAL A 18 -3.91 14.17 -7.52
N LEU A 19 -2.98 14.19 -6.56
CA LEU A 19 -3.00 13.28 -5.40
C LEU A 19 -4.24 13.52 -4.53
N LEU A 20 -4.60 14.76 -4.24
CA LEU A 20 -5.79 15.10 -3.46
C LEU A 20 -7.06 14.58 -4.13
N ARG A 21 -7.20 14.77 -5.45
CA ARG A 21 -8.33 14.23 -6.23
C ARG A 21 -8.35 12.69 -6.22
N TYR A 22 -7.19 12.06 -6.28
CA TYR A 22 -7.10 10.59 -6.17
C TYR A 22 -7.62 10.12 -4.81
N PHE A 23 -7.17 10.74 -3.70
CA PHE A 23 -7.60 10.38 -2.35
C PHE A 23 -9.07 10.72 -2.07
N ALA A 24 -9.61 11.78 -2.69
CA ALA A 24 -11.02 12.13 -2.57
C ALA A 24 -11.96 11.12 -3.29
N ASN A 25 -11.47 10.48 -4.36
CA ASN A 25 -12.26 9.54 -5.18
C ASN A 25 -11.94 8.06 -4.92
N LEU A 26 -11.32 7.73 -3.78
CA LEU A 26 -11.01 6.36 -3.42
C LEU A 26 -12.28 5.50 -3.28
N ARG A 27 -12.26 4.32 -3.91
CA ARG A 27 -13.29 3.29 -3.73
C ARG A 27 -13.08 2.56 -2.39
N THR A 28 -14.14 1.98 -1.82
CA THR A 28 -14.06 1.24 -0.54
C THR A 28 -12.94 0.19 -0.52
N ALA A 29 -12.78 -0.57 -1.60
CA ALA A 29 -11.69 -1.54 -1.73
C ALA A 29 -10.30 -0.91 -1.64
N GLN A 30 -10.13 0.30 -2.18
CA GLN A 30 -8.86 1.04 -2.10
C GLN A 30 -8.60 1.55 -0.69
N HIS A 31 -9.62 1.97 0.06
CA HIS A 31 -9.47 2.34 1.48
C HIS A 31 -8.96 1.16 2.31
N VAL A 32 -9.54 -0.03 2.11
CA VAL A 32 -9.09 -1.25 2.80
C VAL A 32 -7.62 -1.56 2.48
N LEU A 33 -7.23 -1.46 1.21
CA LEU A 33 -5.83 -1.68 0.80
C LEU A 33 -4.87 -0.66 1.42
N TRP A 34 -5.27 0.62 1.48
CA TRP A 34 -4.45 1.66 2.11
C TRP A 34 -4.34 1.45 3.63
N CYS A 35 -5.43 1.10 4.31
CA CYS A 35 -5.39 0.77 5.74
C CYS A 35 -4.48 -0.44 6.01
N TYR A 36 -4.56 -1.48 5.15
CA TYR A 36 -3.65 -2.63 5.26
C TYR A 36 -2.18 -2.22 5.05
N LEU A 37 -1.90 -1.36 4.08
CA LEU A 37 -0.56 -0.85 3.83
C LEU A 37 -0.03 -0.02 5.01
N ILE A 38 -0.86 0.85 5.59
CA ILE A 38 -0.51 1.64 6.78
C ILE A 38 -0.18 0.71 7.95
N TRP A 39 -1.01 -0.29 8.18
CA TRP A 39 -0.79 -1.29 9.23
C TRP A 39 0.51 -2.07 8.99
N TYR A 40 0.73 -2.51 7.77
CA TYR A 40 1.97 -3.20 7.39
C TYR A 40 3.20 -2.32 7.62
N LEU A 41 3.18 -1.06 7.18
CA LEU A 41 4.29 -0.12 7.36
C LEU A 41 4.55 0.17 8.84
N PHE A 42 3.51 0.24 9.65
CA PHE A 42 3.66 0.40 11.10
C PHE A 42 4.38 -0.81 11.73
N VAL A 43 3.96 -2.02 11.39
CA VAL A 43 4.61 -3.26 11.85
C VAL A 43 6.05 -3.33 11.33
N LEU A 44 6.27 -3.00 10.06
CA LEU A 44 7.59 -2.96 9.46
C LEU A 44 8.52 -1.99 10.21
N ALA A 45 8.07 -0.77 10.47
CA ALA A 45 8.87 0.23 11.18
C ALA A 45 9.18 -0.17 12.62
N ARG A 46 8.25 -0.86 13.28
CA ARG A 46 8.36 -1.24 14.69
C ARG A 46 9.19 -2.52 14.90
N TYR A 47 9.08 -3.45 13.94
CA TYR A 47 9.65 -4.81 14.03
C TYR A 47 10.59 -5.13 12.87
N PHE A 48 11.22 -4.10 12.31
CA PHE A 48 12.15 -4.29 11.20
C PHE A 48 13.24 -5.31 11.61
N ASP A 49 13.41 -6.32 10.77
CA ASP A 49 14.47 -7.31 10.90
C ASP A 49 15.32 -7.26 9.62
N ALA A 50 16.60 -6.96 9.81
CA ALA A 50 17.57 -6.88 8.70
C ALA A 50 18.06 -8.25 8.21
N ASN A 51 17.47 -9.35 8.68
CA ASN A 51 17.88 -10.68 8.28
C ASN A 51 17.67 -10.90 6.77
N PRO A 52 18.74 -11.09 5.98
CA PRO A 52 18.64 -11.22 4.53
C PRO A 52 17.84 -12.46 4.10
N THR A 53 17.87 -13.53 4.88
CA THR A 53 17.12 -14.76 4.60
C THR A 53 15.61 -14.52 4.60
N LEU A 54 15.11 -13.68 5.52
CA LEU A 54 13.71 -13.28 5.58
C LEU A 54 13.29 -12.54 4.31
N TRP A 55 14.09 -11.57 3.90
CA TRP A 55 13.78 -10.74 2.72
C TRP A 55 13.92 -11.52 1.42
N LEU A 56 14.96 -12.36 1.28
CA LEU A 56 15.15 -13.21 0.09
C LEU A 56 14.04 -14.24 -0.05
N SER A 57 13.61 -14.88 1.04
CA SER A 57 12.50 -15.85 1.00
C SER A 57 11.16 -15.16 0.65
N SER A 58 10.90 -13.98 1.22
CA SER A 58 9.69 -13.19 0.90
C SER A 58 9.68 -12.75 -0.56
N LEU A 59 10.84 -12.36 -1.10
CA LEU A 59 11.01 -11.96 -2.48
C LEU A 59 10.86 -13.16 -3.43
N GLY A 60 11.39 -14.31 -3.06
CA GLY A 60 11.21 -15.57 -3.79
C GLY A 60 9.75 -16.01 -3.86
N ILE A 61 9.03 -16.00 -2.74
CA ILE A 61 7.59 -16.28 -2.70
C ILE A 61 6.82 -15.27 -3.56
N SER A 62 7.13 -13.99 -3.45
CA SER A 62 6.51 -12.94 -4.27
C SER A 62 6.74 -13.16 -5.77
N ALA A 63 7.93 -13.55 -6.17
CA ALA A 63 8.24 -13.84 -7.57
C ALA A 63 7.42 -15.03 -8.09
N ILE A 64 7.33 -16.12 -7.34
CA ILE A 64 6.57 -17.32 -7.71
C ILE A 64 5.07 -17.01 -7.79
N VAL A 65 4.49 -16.43 -6.72
CA VAL A 65 3.06 -16.14 -6.65
C VAL A 65 2.68 -15.05 -7.65
N GLY A 66 3.48 -13.98 -7.76
CA GLY A 66 3.26 -12.89 -8.70
C GLY A 66 3.27 -13.39 -10.16
N THR A 67 4.20 -14.28 -10.50
CA THR A 67 4.28 -14.90 -11.84
C THR A 67 3.08 -15.80 -12.10
N ALA A 68 2.67 -16.61 -11.12
CA ALA A 68 1.48 -17.45 -11.25
C ALA A 68 0.21 -16.61 -11.47
N LEU A 69 0.04 -15.54 -10.71
CA LEU A 69 -1.07 -14.60 -10.86
C LEU A 69 -1.03 -13.88 -12.23
N TYR A 70 0.16 -13.45 -12.66
CA TYR A 70 0.34 -12.84 -13.96
C TYR A 70 -0.06 -13.80 -15.09
N LEU A 71 0.41 -15.04 -15.06
CA LEU A 71 0.07 -16.05 -16.05
C LEU A 71 -1.42 -16.41 -16.04
N SER A 72 -2.04 -16.47 -14.87
CA SER A 72 -3.46 -16.75 -14.72
C SER A 72 -4.32 -15.61 -15.30
N THR A 73 -3.99 -14.36 -15.02
CA THR A 73 -4.69 -13.19 -15.57
C THR A 73 -4.46 -13.02 -17.08
N ALA A 74 -3.26 -13.31 -17.57
CA ALA A 74 -2.95 -13.26 -19.00
C ALA A 74 -3.68 -14.33 -19.82
N ARG A 75 -4.04 -15.47 -19.18
CA ARG A 75 -4.75 -16.59 -19.81
C ARG A 75 -6.27 -16.56 -19.65
N ALA A 76 -6.79 -15.77 -18.72
CA ALA A 76 -8.22 -15.77 -18.36
C ALA A 76 -9.17 -15.15 -19.41
N GLY A 77 -8.67 -14.71 -20.58
CA GLY A 77 -9.49 -14.16 -21.64
C GLY A 77 -9.03 -14.61 -23.03
N HIS A 78 -9.97 -14.85 -23.94
CA HIS A 78 -9.70 -15.06 -25.37
C HIS A 78 -9.04 -13.84 -26.06
N THR A 79 -9.00 -12.70 -25.38
CA THR A 79 -8.29 -11.49 -25.75
C THR A 79 -7.12 -11.27 -24.78
N ARG A 80 -5.91 -11.17 -25.32
CA ARG A 80 -4.71 -10.77 -24.54
C ARG A 80 -4.96 -9.40 -23.90
N VAL A 81 -5.38 -9.40 -22.64
CA VAL A 81 -5.52 -8.17 -21.86
C VAL A 81 -4.11 -7.66 -21.56
N ARG A 82 -3.77 -6.54 -22.17
CA ARG A 82 -2.49 -5.88 -21.93
C ARG A 82 -2.55 -5.22 -20.55
N LEU A 83 -2.02 -5.91 -19.54
CA LEU A 83 -1.93 -5.39 -18.19
C LEU A 83 -1.03 -4.15 -18.17
N GLU A 84 -1.50 -3.08 -17.55
CA GLU A 84 -0.69 -1.89 -17.32
C GLU A 84 0.45 -2.20 -16.34
N ARG A 85 1.58 -1.49 -16.46
CA ARG A 85 2.76 -1.68 -15.59
C ARG A 85 2.42 -1.63 -14.11
N TRP A 86 1.47 -0.76 -13.72
CA TRP A 86 0.99 -0.65 -12.35
C TRP A 86 0.23 -1.89 -11.88
N GLN A 87 -0.57 -2.50 -12.74
CA GLN A 87 -1.28 -3.74 -12.43
C GLN A 87 -0.31 -4.89 -12.24
N ILE A 88 0.72 -4.99 -13.08
CA ILE A 88 1.79 -5.98 -12.94
C ILE A 88 2.55 -5.77 -11.63
N ALA A 89 2.98 -4.53 -11.32
CA ALA A 89 3.67 -4.23 -10.06
C ALA A 89 2.85 -4.66 -8.84
N ARG A 90 1.55 -4.42 -8.84
CA ARG A 90 0.66 -4.82 -7.75
C ARG A 90 0.59 -6.34 -7.56
N LEU A 91 0.65 -7.13 -8.64
CA LEU A 91 0.64 -8.59 -8.56
C LEU A 91 1.87 -9.16 -7.84
N TYR A 92 3.00 -8.44 -7.87
CA TYR A 92 4.22 -8.84 -7.17
C TYR A 92 4.33 -8.21 -5.77
N VAL A 93 3.96 -6.94 -5.63
CA VAL A 93 4.06 -6.21 -4.35
C VAL A 93 3.12 -6.79 -3.29
N MET A 94 1.90 -7.18 -3.66
CA MET A 94 0.96 -7.75 -2.69
C MET A 94 1.47 -9.04 -2.03
N PRO A 95 1.90 -10.08 -2.77
CA PRO A 95 2.48 -11.27 -2.15
C PRO A 95 3.74 -10.96 -1.34
N LEU A 96 4.57 -9.99 -1.77
CA LEU A 96 5.74 -9.56 -1.02
C LEU A 96 5.34 -8.98 0.35
N CYS A 97 4.37 -8.08 0.39
CA CYS A 97 3.90 -7.50 1.64
C CYS A 97 3.31 -8.57 2.57
N VAL A 98 2.54 -9.51 2.05
CA VAL A 98 1.93 -10.58 2.85
C VAL A 98 2.98 -11.54 3.40
N SER A 99 3.92 -11.99 2.57
CA SER A 99 4.96 -12.95 2.98
C SER A 99 5.96 -12.33 3.97
N SER A 100 6.39 -11.08 3.72
CA SER A 100 7.28 -10.37 4.63
C SER A 100 6.58 -10.03 5.95
N PHE A 101 5.30 -9.64 5.92
CA PHE A 101 4.52 -9.43 7.14
C PHE A 101 4.45 -10.73 7.97
N ALA A 102 4.06 -11.85 7.35
CA ALA A 102 3.99 -13.14 8.02
C ALA A 102 5.34 -13.57 8.62
N ALA A 103 6.44 -13.30 7.92
CA ALA A 103 7.78 -13.61 8.40
C ALA A 103 8.20 -12.70 9.58
N LEU A 104 7.85 -11.41 9.56
CA LEU A 104 8.16 -10.45 10.62
C LEU A 104 7.40 -10.75 11.92
N ILE A 105 6.16 -11.22 11.83
CA ILE A 105 5.32 -11.51 13.02
C ILE A 105 5.56 -12.90 13.60
N LYS A 106 6.22 -13.79 12.85
CA LYS A 106 6.48 -15.17 13.28
C LYS A 106 7.30 -15.20 14.58
N GLY A 107 6.77 -15.91 15.58
CA GLY A 107 7.43 -16.08 16.89
C GLY A 107 7.35 -14.84 17.80
N ARG A 108 6.64 -13.79 17.43
CA ARG A 108 6.49 -12.55 18.23
C ARG A 108 5.15 -12.45 18.98
N GLY A 109 4.39 -13.55 19.06
CA GLY A 109 3.14 -13.59 19.82
C GLY A 109 1.98 -12.82 19.19
N PHE A 110 2.04 -12.53 17.89
CA PHE A 110 0.92 -11.93 17.16
C PHE A 110 -0.25 -12.91 17.03
N ILE A 111 -1.47 -12.40 17.18
CA ILE A 111 -2.70 -13.12 16.88
C ILE A 111 -3.20 -12.61 15.54
N LEU A 112 -2.98 -13.34 14.48
CA LEU A 112 -3.27 -12.95 13.10
C LEU A 112 -2.47 -11.68 12.68
N VAL A 113 -3.12 -10.54 12.69
CA VAL A 113 -2.52 -9.22 12.39
C VAL A 113 -2.38 -8.32 13.62
N PHE A 114 -2.94 -8.76 14.76
CA PHE A 114 -2.95 -7.98 15.99
C PHE A 114 -1.69 -8.22 16.81
N HIS A 115 -1.10 -7.13 17.25
CA HIS A 115 0.06 -7.14 18.11
C HIS A 115 -0.31 -7.59 19.53
N PRO A 116 0.60 -8.29 20.28
CA PRO A 116 0.35 -8.64 21.67
C PRO A 116 0.26 -7.39 22.58
N SER A 117 0.85 -6.26 22.18
CA SER A 117 0.75 -4.99 22.89
C SER A 117 -0.50 -4.23 22.42
N LEU A 118 -1.42 -3.97 23.35
CA LEU A 118 -2.63 -3.17 23.09
C LEU A 118 -2.28 -1.74 22.63
N ARG A 119 -1.20 -1.15 23.13
CA ARG A 119 -0.72 0.18 22.77
C ARG A 119 -0.41 0.28 21.26
N ASP A 120 0.30 -0.71 20.70
CA ASP A 120 0.69 -0.70 19.29
C ASP A 120 -0.52 -0.92 18.39
N ASN A 121 -1.49 -1.74 18.81
CA ASN A 121 -2.76 -1.89 18.12
C ASN A 121 -3.55 -0.58 18.06
N ILE A 122 -3.63 0.15 19.18
CA ILE A 122 -4.33 1.45 19.24
C ILE A 122 -3.63 2.47 18.32
N LEU A 123 -2.30 2.52 18.33
CA LEU A 123 -1.54 3.44 17.45
C LEU A 123 -1.75 3.12 15.97
N ALA A 124 -1.68 1.86 15.59
CA ALA A 124 -1.94 1.45 14.20
C ALA A 124 -3.39 1.72 13.79
N ALA A 125 -4.36 1.41 14.65
CA ALA A 125 -5.78 1.68 14.41
C ALA A 125 -6.07 3.19 14.32
N SER A 126 -5.45 4.02 15.17
CA SER A 126 -5.60 5.47 15.11
C SER A 126 -5.02 6.06 13.82
N ALA A 127 -3.89 5.54 13.33
CA ALA A 127 -3.32 5.95 12.04
C ALA A 127 -4.28 5.61 10.88
N CYS A 128 -4.87 4.42 10.87
CA CYS A 128 -5.88 4.05 9.89
C CYS A 128 -7.14 4.93 9.99
N ALA A 129 -7.63 5.20 11.20
CA ALA A 129 -8.79 6.06 11.43
C ALA A 129 -8.53 7.50 10.93
N LEU A 130 -7.37 8.07 11.23
CA LEU A 130 -6.96 9.39 10.72
C LEU A 130 -6.91 9.43 9.20
N PHE A 131 -6.42 8.38 8.56
CA PHE A 131 -6.41 8.28 7.10
C PHE A 131 -7.84 8.25 6.54
N VAL A 132 -8.73 7.43 7.10
CA VAL A 132 -10.13 7.31 6.65
C VAL A 132 -10.88 8.64 6.85
N VAL A 133 -10.74 9.26 8.02
CA VAL A 133 -11.36 10.57 8.31
C VAL A 133 -10.79 11.65 7.38
N GLY A 134 -9.48 11.68 7.16
CA GLY A 134 -8.83 12.62 6.25
C GLY A 134 -9.33 12.49 4.81
N THR A 135 -9.46 11.27 4.29
CA THR A 135 -10.01 11.04 2.95
C THR A 135 -11.51 11.38 2.86
N ALA A 136 -12.28 11.12 3.92
CA ALA A 136 -13.69 11.48 3.98
C ALA A 136 -13.91 13.01 4.01
N THR A 137 -13.09 13.75 4.75
CA THR A 137 -13.12 15.23 4.77
C THR A 137 -12.71 15.83 3.43
N LEU A 138 -11.66 15.29 2.79
CA LEU A 138 -11.26 15.71 1.45
C LEU A 138 -12.37 15.48 0.42
N ARG A 139 -13.09 14.36 0.53
CA ARG A 139 -14.23 14.08 -0.34
C ARG A 139 -15.35 15.07 -0.15
N ARG A 140 -15.66 15.45 1.10
CA ARG A 140 -16.71 16.46 1.39
C ARG A 140 -16.34 17.84 0.86
N LEU A 141 -15.08 18.26 1.00
CA LEU A 141 -14.58 19.55 0.50
C LEU A 141 -14.56 19.61 -1.04
N ASN A 142 -14.27 18.48 -1.71
CA ASN A 142 -14.20 18.43 -3.18
C ASN A 142 -15.57 18.27 -3.87
N VAL A 143 -16.62 17.95 -3.12
CA VAL A 143 -18.03 17.90 -3.59
C VAL A 143 -18.74 19.25 -3.43
N GLY A 144 -18.13 20.20 -2.69
CA GLY A 144 -18.69 21.53 -2.42
C GLY A 144 -18.26 22.62 -3.41
N ASP A 145 -17.41 22.28 -4.42
CA ASP A 145 -17.07 23.11 -5.58
C ASP A 145 -17.67 22.52 -6.87
#